data_ff5bc1aded25c61fcd82e10a15eca5f1
#
_entry.id   ff5bc1aded25c61fcd82e10a15eca5f1
#
_cell.length_a   1.000
_cell.length_b   1.000
_cell.length_c   1.000
_cell.angle_alpha   90.00
_cell.angle_beta   90.00
_cell.angle_gamma   90.00
#
_symmetry.space_group_name_H-M   'P 1'
#
loop_
_entity.id
_entity.type
_entity.pdbx_description
1 polymer ?
#
loop_
_entity_poly.entity_id
_entity_poly.type
_entity_poly.pdbx_seq_one_letter_code
_entity_poly.pdbx_strand_id
1 'polypeptide(L)'
;GLRIGVSAAKGLSYALNIPLISVPTLEALAHQIEIPKGAIVAMLDARRMEVYSAIYDANYNETRATEAEVLTPDSYQELLKSSIVYFVGNGVAKTKDLITHKNAQFIEDKLPSAKQMCALSYRKFKSNTFEDVAYFEPYYLKDFIAIPSKK
;
A
#
# COMPACT_ATOMS: atom_id res chain seq x y z
N GLY A 1 15.55 4.98 -4.23
CA GLY A 1 14.69 6.19 -4.17
C GLY A 1 14.07 6.43 -2.80
N LEU A 2 13.48 5.42 -2.16
CA LEU A 2 12.70 5.62 -0.92
C LEU A 2 13.53 6.26 0.23
N ARG A 3 14.71 5.73 0.53
CA ARG A 3 15.58 6.29 1.57
C ARG A 3 16.00 7.75 1.27
N ILE A 4 16.28 8.04 0.01
CA ILE A 4 16.65 9.40 -0.42
C ILE A 4 15.49 10.36 -0.18
N GLY A 5 14.27 9.98 -0.58
CA GLY A 5 13.08 10.79 -0.35
C GLY A 5 12.80 11.04 1.12
N VAL A 6 12.85 9.98 1.95
CA VAL A 6 12.66 10.10 3.40
C VAL A 6 13.74 10.97 4.04
N SER A 7 15.02 10.80 3.67
CA SER A 7 16.11 11.63 4.21
C SER A 7 15.95 13.11 3.83
N ALA A 8 15.54 13.40 2.59
CA ALA A 8 15.26 14.76 2.16
C ALA A 8 14.09 15.39 2.94
N ALA A 9 13.00 14.64 3.12
CA ALA A 9 11.84 15.10 3.89
C ALA A 9 12.18 15.34 5.36
N LYS A 10 12.96 14.45 6.00
CA LYS A 10 13.47 14.62 7.36
C LYS A 10 14.38 15.87 7.48
N GLY A 11 15.28 16.06 6.52
CA GLY A 11 16.16 17.23 6.50
C GLY A 11 15.39 18.55 6.39
N LEU A 12 14.38 18.63 5.53
CA LEU A 12 13.51 19.79 5.40
C LEU A 12 12.68 20.02 6.67
N SER A 13 12.07 18.96 7.21
CA SER A 13 11.29 19.03 8.44
C SER A 13 12.12 19.57 9.60
N TYR A 14 13.34 19.04 9.78
CA TYR A 14 14.27 19.47 10.81
C TYR A 14 14.71 20.93 10.62
N ALA A 15 15.17 21.29 9.43
CA ALA A 15 15.71 22.61 9.15
C ALA A 15 14.67 23.74 9.26
N LEU A 16 13.40 23.44 8.90
CA LEU A 16 12.30 24.39 8.91
C LEU A 16 11.45 24.31 10.19
N ASN A 17 11.77 23.40 11.10
CA ASN A 17 10.99 23.12 12.31
C ASN A 17 9.50 22.89 12.03
N ILE A 18 9.18 22.06 11.02
CA ILE A 18 7.83 21.70 10.62
C ILE A 18 7.58 20.21 10.84
N PRO A 19 6.32 19.78 11.12
CA PRO A 19 6.02 18.38 11.35
C PRO A 19 6.31 17.49 10.12
N LEU A 20 6.77 16.26 10.34
CA LEU A 20 6.91 15.23 9.34
C LEU A 20 5.66 14.34 9.35
N ILE A 21 5.08 14.10 8.18
CA ILE A 21 3.91 13.23 8.02
C ILE A 21 4.24 12.16 6.98
N SER A 22 4.01 10.90 7.33
CA SER A 22 4.05 9.79 6.38
C SER A 22 2.65 9.39 5.92
N VAL A 23 2.55 8.91 4.68
CA VAL A 23 1.34 8.29 4.13
C VAL A 23 1.72 6.95 3.53
N PRO A 24 1.16 5.82 4.01
CA PRO A 24 1.42 4.52 3.44
C PRO A 24 1.03 4.46 1.96
N THR A 25 1.89 3.87 1.14
CA THR A 25 1.67 3.80 -0.31
C THR A 25 0.40 3.04 -0.67
N LEU A 26 0.09 1.95 0.06
CA LEU A 26 -1.11 1.15 -0.19
C LEU A 26 -2.39 1.89 0.25
N GLU A 27 -2.34 2.69 1.32
CA GLU A 27 -3.44 3.57 1.71
C GLU A 27 -3.73 4.62 0.62
N ALA A 28 -2.69 5.30 0.14
CA ALA A 28 -2.82 6.25 -0.96
C ALA A 28 -3.37 5.59 -2.24
N LEU A 29 -2.97 4.35 -2.50
CA LEU A 29 -3.46 3.58 -3.65
C LEU A 29 -4.95 3.21 -3.50
N ALA A 30 -5.38 2.76 -2.32
CA ALA A 30 -6.78 2.46 -2.03
C ALA A 30 -7.69 3.68 -2.25
N HIS A 31 -7.21 4.88 -1.87
CA HIS A 31 -7.95 6.14 -2.06
C HIS A 31 -8.03 6.63 -3.52
N GLN A 32 -7.54 5.86 -4.50
CA GLN A 32 -7.75 6.17 -5.93
C GLN A 32 -9.07 5.65 -6.49
N ILE A 33 -9.79 4.84 -5.74
CA ILE A 33 -11.07 4.27 -6.16
C ILE A 33 -12.11 4.48 -5.06
N GLU A 34 -13.34 4.67 -5.46
CA GLU A 34 -14.50 4.72 -4.56
C GLU A 34 -15.36 3.48 -4.82
N ILE A 35 -15.74 2.80 -3.76
CA ILE A 35 -16.57 1.61 -3.85
C ILE A 35 -17.82 1.76 -2.98
N PRO A 36 -19.00 1.28 -3.44
CA PRO A 36 -20.23 1.41 -2.66
C PRO A 36 -20.30 0.43 -1.48
N LYS A 37 -19.64 -0.71 -1.59
CA LYS A 37 -19.58 -1.77 -0.58
C LYS A 37 -18.50 -2.79 -0.93
N GLY A 38 -18.12 -3.62 0.03
CA GLY A 38 -17.13 -4.67 -0.16
C GLY A 38 -15.77 -4.27 0.39
N ALA A 39 -14.71 -4.79 -0.18
CA ALA A 39 -13.34 -4.57 0.27
C ALA A 39 -12.43 -4.11 -0.87
N ILE A 40 -11.43 -3.31 -0.54
CA ILE A 40 -10.36 -2.89 -1.44
C ILE A 40 -9.10 -3.63 -1.05
N VAL A 41 -8.51 -4.37 -1.96
CA VAL A 41 -7.18 -4.97 -1.83
C VAL A 41 -6.22 -4.11 -2.63
N ALA A 42 -5.52 -3.21 -1.95
CA ALA A 42 -4.44 -2.43 -2.56
C ALA A 42 -3.17 -3.28 -2.62
N MET A 43 -2.52 -3.35 -3.79
CA MET A 43 -1.37 -4.23 -3.96
C MET A 43 -0.27 -3.66 -4.84
N LEU A 44 0.97 -3.92 -4.43
CA LEU A 44 2.17 -3.61 -5.19
C LEU A 44 2.88 -4.89 -5.59
N ASP A 45 3.40 -4.91 -6.81
CA ASP A 45 4.23 -6.02 -7.30
C ASP A 45 5.53 -6.13 -6.48
N ALA A 46 5.77 -7.29 -5.88
CA ALA A 46 6.97 -7.63 -5.12
C ALA A 46 7.89 -8.63 -5.85
N ARG A 47 7.76 -8.72 -7.19
CA ARG A 47 8.42 -9.67 -8.10
C ARG A 47 7.88 -11.10 -7.97
N ARG A 48 8.16 -11.94 -8.99
CA ARG A 48 7.63 -13.31 -9.09
C ARG A 48 6.10 -13.30 -8.85
N MET A 49 5.59 -14.27 -8.11
CA MET A 49 4.17 -14.34 -7.72
C MET A 49 3.87 -13.69 -6.37
N GLU A 50 4.70 -12.77 -5.91
CA GLU A 50 4.52 -12.09 -4.63
C GLU A 50 4.03 -10.65 -4.82
N VAL A 51 3.20 -10.20 -3.87
CA VAL A 51 2.71 -8.83 -3.76
C VAL A 51 2.89 -8.32 -2.33
N TYR A 52 3.03 -7.01 -2.17
CA TYR A 52 2.72 -6.34 -0.91
C TYR A 52 1.28 -5.89 -0.99
N SER A 53 0.45 -6.30 -0.05
CA SER A 53 -0.97 -5.96 -0.05
C SER A 53 -1.48 -5.55 1.32
N ALA A 54 -2.48 -4.66 1.32
CA ALA A 54 -3.27 -4.28 2.48
C ALA A 54 -4.74 -4.30 2.10
N ILE A 55 -5.63 -4.54 3.07
CA ILE A 55 -7.07 -4.63 2.83
C ILE A 55 -7.78 -3.50 3.58
N TYR A 56 -8.67 -2.82 2.88
CA TYR A 56 -9.50 -1.74 3.40
C TYR A 56 -10.98 -2.04 3.17
N ASP A 57 -11.83 -1.56 4.05
CA ASP A 57 -13.28 -1.54 3.82
C ASP A 57 -13.70 -0.39 2.89
N ALA A 58 -14.99 -0.27 2.61
CA ALA A 58 -15.55 0.80 1.76
C ALA A 58 -15.41 2.21 2.37
N ASN A 59 -15.10 2.32 3.66
CA ASN A 59 -14.82 3.58 4.35
C ASN A 59 -13.31 3.85 4.50
N TYR A 60 -12.48 3.05 3.83
CA TYR A 60 -11.01 3.08 3.90
C TYR A 60 -10.42 2.78 5.27
N ASN A 61 -11.16 2.09 6.15
CA ASN A 61 -10.57 1.55 7.37
C ASN A 61 -9.72 0.33 7.00
N GLU A 62 -8.48 0.29 7.50
CA GLU A 62 -7.59 -0.86 7.29
C GLU A 62 -8.13 -2.06 8.09
N THR A 63 -8.51 -3.13 7.38
CA THR A 63 -9.01 -4.38 7.97
C THR A 63 -7.94 -5.49 7.99
N ARG A 64 -6.91 -5.37 7.16
CA ARG A 64 -5.69 -6.17 7.18
C ARG A 64 -4.50 -5.26 6.89
N ALA A 65 -3.53 -5.25 7.79
CA ALA A 65 -2.29 -4.50 7.65
C ALA A 65 -1.47 -4.98 6.43
N THR A 66 -0.49 -4.18 6.04
CA THR A 66 0.38 -4.51 4.91
C THR A 66 1.17 -5.78 5.17
N GLU A 67 1.05 -6.74 4.27
CA GLU A 67 1.73 -8.03 4.29
C GLU A 67 2.40 -8.32 2.95
N ALA A 68 3.46 -9.16 2.99
CA ALA A 68 4.04 -9.78 1.80
C ALA A 68 3.36 -11.13 1.58
N GLU A 69 2.70 -11.31 0.44
CA GLU A 69 1.89 -12.48 0.14
C GLU A 69 2.31 -13.11 -1.19
N VAL A 70 2.57 -14.40 -1.18
CA VAL A 70 2.74 -15.17 -2.43
C VAL A 70 1.37 -15.55 -2.94
N LEU A 71 1.02 -15.04 -4.12
CA LEU A 71 -0.29 -15.27 -4.73
C LEU A 71 -0.44 -16.73 -5.16
N THR A 72 -1.61 -17.29 -4.82
CA THR A 72 -2.07 -18.60 -5.24
C THR A 72 -3.51 -18.47 -5.76
N PRO A 73 -4.08 -19.48 -6.45
CA PRO A 73 -5.49 -19.48 -6.82
C PRO A 73 -6.45 -19.36 -5.64
N ASP A 74 -5.99 -19.70 -4.42
CA ASP A 74 -6.77 -19.66 -3.19
C ASP A 74 -6.60 -18.33 -2.41
N SER A 75 -5.72 -17.45 -2.87
CA SER A 75 -5.53 -16.14 -2.23
C SER A 75 -6.84 -15.36 -2.19
N TYR A 76 -7.11 -14.74 -1.05
CA TYR A 76 -8.33 -13.93 -0.77
C TYR A 76 -9.66 -14.68 -0.86
N GLN A 77 -9.70 -16.03 -0.88
CA GLN A 77 -10.94 -16.81 -1.05
C GLN A 77 -11.99 -16.50 0.02
N GLU A 78 -11.61 -16.40 1.29
CA GLU A 78 -12.57 -16.11 2.37
C GLU A 78 -13.21 -14.72 2.19
N LEU A 79 -12.42 -13.75 1.77
CA LEU A 79 -12.92 -12.40 1.48
C LEU A 79 -13.85 -12.41 0.26
N LEU A 80 -13.49 -13.12 -0.79
CA LEU A 80 -14.28 -13.27 -2.02
C LEU A 80 -15.60 -14.04 -1.80
N LYS A 81 -15.64 -14.99 -0.88
CA LYS A 81 -16.90 -15.69 -0.50
C LYS A 81 -17.87 -14.74 0.19
N SER A 82 -17.36 -13.80 0.98
CA SER A 82 -18.18 -12.93 1.83
C SER A 82 -18.60 -11.61 1.18
N SER A 83 -17.79 -11.08 0.25
CA SER A 83 -18.02 -9.75 -0.33
C SER A 83 -17.46 -9.59 -1.74
N ILE A 84 -17.81 -8.46 -2.39
CA ILE A 84 -17.12 -8.00 -3.60
C ILE A 84 -15.76 -7.48 -3.19
N VAL A 85 -14.72 -7.87 -3.92
CA VAL A 85 -13.32 -7.46 -3.68
C VAL A 85 -12.78 -6.72 -4.88
N TYR A 86 -12.33 -5.51 -4.66
CA TYR A 86 -11.72 -4.65 -5.66
C TYR A 86 -10.20 -4.68 -5.51
N PHE A 87 -9.53 -5.29 -6.47
CA PHE A 87 -8.07 -5.34 -6.51
C PHE A 87 -7.54 -4.12 -7.26
N VAL A 88 -6.62 -3.35 -6.65
CA VAL A 88 -6.09 -2.12 -7.23
C VAL A 88 -4.57 -2.04 -7.06
N GLY A 89 -3.87 -1.58 -8.10
CA GLY A 89 -2.42 -1.39 -8.10
C GLY A 89 -1.69 -2.22 -9.15
N ASN A 90 -0.37 -2.09 -9.20
CA ASN A 90 0.44 -2.76 -10.23
C ASN A 90 0.63 -4.27 -10.01
N GLY A 91 0.19 -4.82 -8.87
CA GLY A 91 0.09 -6.27 -8.65
C GLY A 91 -1.14 -6.92 -9.30
N VAL A 92 -2.12 -6.12 -9.78
CA VAL A 92 -3.41 -6.59 -10.29
C VAL A 92 -3.27 -7.52 -11.50
N ALA A 93 -2.38 -7.22 -12.43
CA ALA A 93 -2.22 -8.01 -13.66
C ALA A 93 -1.98 -9.51 -13.34
N LYS A 94 -1.00 -9.82 -12.52
CA LYS A 94 -0.71 -11.21 -12.13
C LYS A 94 -1.79 -11.83 -11.23
N THR A 95 -2.52 -11.03 -10.47
CA THR A 95 -3.63 -11.50 -9.62
C THR A 95 -4.82 -11.93 -10.47
N LYS A 96 -5.14 -11.17 -11.52
CA LYS A 96 -6.21 -11.46 -12.49
C LYS A 96 -6.02 -12.80 -13.20
N ASP A 97 -4.76 -13.17 -13.49
CA ASP A 97 -4.43 -14.43 -14.14
C ASP A 97 -4.63 -15.65 -13.23
N LEU A 98 -4.59 -15.46 -11.91
CA LEU A 98 -4.70 -16.53 -10.92
C LEU A 98 -6.09 -16.68 -10.31
N ILE A 99 -6.74 -15.56 -10.01
CA ILE A 99 -7.97 -15.53 -9.24
C ILE A 99 -9.16 -15.39 -10.19
N THR A 100 -9.94 -16.46 -10.29
CA THR A 100 -11.20 -16.47 -11.06
C THR A 100 -12.39 -16.62 -10.09
N HIS A 101 -13.00 -15.50 -9.72
CA HIS A 101 -14.17 -15.50 -8.84
C HIS A 101 -15.16 -14.39 -9.24
N LYS A 102 -16.47 -14.65 -9.18
CA LYS A 102 -17.52 -13.69 -9.59
C LYS A 102 -17.49 -12.37 -8.81
N ASN A 103 -16.99 -12.40 -7.59
CA ASN A 103 -16.87 -11.23 -6.71
C ASN A 103 -15.53 -10.51 -6.84
N ALA A 104 -14.59 -11.00 -7.67
CA ALA A 104 -13.34 -10.32 -7.94
C ALA A 104 -13.53 -9.23 -9.01
N GLN A 105 -13.13 -8.01 -8.69
CA GLN A 105 -13.11 -6.87 -9.60
C GLN A 105 -11.69 -6.37 -9.71
N PHE A 106 -11.14 -6.33 -10.92
CA PHE A 106 -9.75 -5.93 -11.17
C PHE A 106 -9.71 -4.53 -11.78
N ILE A 107 -9.10 -3.58 -11.07
CA ILE A 107 -8.94 -2.19 -11.49
C ILE A 107 -7.50 -1.98 -11.93
N GLU A 108 -7.31 -2.02 -13.23
CA GLU A 108 -6.00 -1.88 -13.88
C GLU A 108 -5.57 -0.40 -13.98
N ASP A 109 -4.33 -0.16 -14.35
CA ASP A 109 -3.75 1.16 -14.62
C ASP A 109 -3.76 2.15 -13.45
N LYS A 110 -3.86 1.65 -12.21
CA LYS A 110 -3.67 2.44 -11.01
C LYS A 110 -2.27 2.24 -10.44
N LEU A 111 -1.50 3.31 -10.45
CA LEU A 111 -0.16 3.37 -9.87
C LEU A 111 -0.16 4.30 -8.65
N PRO A 112 0.75 4.09 -7.69
CA PRO A 112 0.91 5.02 -6.58
C PRO A 112 1.09 6.46 -7.07
N SER A 113 0.35 7.38 -6.49
CA SER A 113 0.37 8.79 -6.87
C SER A 113 0.40 9.69 -5.63
N ALA A 114 1.17 10.76 -5.69
CA ALA A 114 1.22 11.76 -4.63
C ALA A 114 -0.09 12.58 -4.49
N LYS A 115 -0.96 12.55 -5.50
CA LYS A 115 -2.23 13.29 -5.48
C LYS A 115 -3.10 12.91 -4.29
N GLN A 116 -3.19 11.63 -3.95
CA GLN A 116 -3.99 11.14 -2.84
C GLN A 116 -3.40 11.50 -1.47
N MET A 117 -2.09 11.77 -1.41
CA MET A 117 -1.43 12.15 -0.16
C MET A 117 -1.96 13.47 0.42
N CYS A 118 -2.46 14.40 -0.42
CA CYS A 118 -2.94 15.70 0.05
C CYS A 118 -4.05 15.59 1.11
N ALA A 119 -5.10 14.82 0.84
CA ALA A 119 -6.21 14.63 1.77
C ALA A 119 -5.78 13.82 3.00
N LEU A 120 -4.98 12.77 2.79
CA LEU A 120 -4.48 11.88 3.85
C LEU A 120 -3.56 12.62 4.81
N SER A 121 -2.58 13.37 4.29
CA SER A 121 -1.66 14.17 5.11
C SER A 121 -2.37 15.31 5.83
N TYR A 122 -3.35 15.96 5.20
CA TYR A 122 -4.15 17.00 5.86
C TYR A 122 -4.95 16.44 7.05
N ARG A 123 -5.55 15.25 6.89
CA ARG A 123 -6.24 14.55 7.99
C ARG A 123 -5.29 14.26 9.16
N LYS A 124 -4.09 13.71 8.86
CA LYS A 124 -3.06 13.47 9.88
C LYS A 124 -2.57 14.75 10.55
N PHE A 125 -2.41 15.82 9.77
CA PHE A 125 -2.06 17.14 10.31
C PHE A 125 -3.10 17.65 11.29
N LYS A 126 -4.39 17.55 10.96
CA LYS A 126 -5.49 17.97 11.83
C LYS A 126 -5.61 17.16 13.12
N SER A 127 -5.21 15.87 13.09
CA SER A 127 -5.19 15.00 14.26
C SER A 127 -3.85 15.03 15.03
N ASN A 128 -2.91 15.89 14.64
CA ASN A 128 -1.55 15.96 15.20
C ASN A 128 -0.80 14.61 15.16
N THR A 129 -1.06 13.80 14.12
CA THR A 129 -0.39 12.53 13.92
C THR A 129 0.87 12.75 13.09
N PHE A 130 1.99 12.93 13.79
CA PHE A 130 3.28 13.24 13.20
C PHE A 130 4.30 12.15 13.45
N GLU A 131 5.26 12.03 12.55
CA GLU A 131 6.39 11.12 12.70
C GLU A 131 7.51 11.78 13.53
N ASP A 132 8.25 10.96 14.26
CA ASP A 132 9.48 11.41 14.89
C ASP A 132 10.56 11.62 13.84
N VAL A 133 11.00 12.86 13.65
CA VAL A 133 11.99 13.23 12.62
C VAL A 133 13.33 12.50 12.83
N ALA A 134 13.73 12.21 14.06
CA ALA A 134 14.98 11.52 14.34
C ALA A 134 14.91 10.02 14.00
N TYR A 135 13.80 9.37 14.35
CA TYR A 135 13.68 7.91 14.30
C TYR A 135 12.83 7.37 13.16
N PHE A 136 12.05 8.21 12.47
CA PHE A 136 11.25 7.74 11.33
C PHE A 136 12.12 7.13 10.25
N GLU A 137 11.73 5.95 9.78
CA GLU A 137 12.35 5.24 8.68
C GLU A 137 11.31 4.61 7.75
N PRO A 138 11.67 4.31 6.49
CA PRO A 138 10.77 3.59 5.60
C PRO A 138 10.37 2.25 6.17
N TYR A 139 9.11 1.86 5.98
CA TYR A 139 8.61 0.56 6.42
C TYR A 139 9.12 -0.55 5.50
N TYR A 140 10.03 -1.38 6.01
CA TYR A 140 10.56 -2.55 5.33
C TYR A 140 9.93 -3.81 5.90
N LEU A 141 9.09 -4.48 5.09
CA LEU A 141 8.45 -5.75 5.44
C LEU A 141 9.41 -6.93 5.44
N LYS A 142 10.51 -6.81 4.70
CA LYS A 142 11.52 -7.87 4.55
C LYS A 142 12.90 -7.32 4.79
N ASP A 143 13.71 -8.11 5.46
CA ASP A 143 15.12 -7.85 5.60
C ASP A 143 15.84 -7.92 4.25
N PHE A 144 16.87 -7.13 4.10
CA PHE A 144 17.73 -7.19 2.94
C PHE A 144 18.59 -8.45 2.99
N ILE A 145 18.29 -9.40 2.10
CA ILE A 145 19.14 -10.59 1.91
C ILE A 145 20.13 -10.29 0.79
N ALA A 146 21.39 -10.08 1.13
CA ALA A 146 22.47 -9.96 0.15
C ALA A 146 22.65 -11.31 -0.56
N ILE A 147 22.45 -11.32 -1.87
CA ILE A 147 22.81 -12.50 -2.69
C ILE A 147 24.33 -12.46 -2.87
N PRO A 148 25.08 -13.50 -2.45
CA PRO A 148 26.52 -13.55 -2.68
C PRO A 148 26.82 -13.41 -4.17
N SER A 149 27.76 -12.55 -4.52
CA SER A 149 28.26 -12.46 -5.90
C SER A 149 28.78 -13.83 -6.32
N LYS A 150 28.23 -14.39 -7.41
CA LYS A 150 28.85 -15.55 -8.05
C LYS A 150 30.22 -15.09 -8.59
N LYS A 151 31.30 -15.63 -8.00
CA LYS A 151 32.64 -15.49 -8.56
C LYS A 151 32.74 -16.21 -9.89
#